data_a78f7a9b66f4c356150edca232ba22e6
#
_entry.id   a78f7a9b66f4c356150edca232ba22e6
#
_cell.length_a   1.000
_cell.length_b   1.000
_cell.length_c   1.000
_cell.angle_alpha   90.00
_cell.angle_beta   90.00
_cell.angle_gamma   90.00
#
_symmetry.space_group_name_H-M   'P 1'
#
loop_
_entity.id
_entity.type
_entity.pdbx_description
1 polymer ?
#
loop_
_entity_poly.entity_id
_entity_poly.type
_entity_poly.pdbx_seq_one_letter_code
_entity_poly.pdbx_strand_id
1 'polypeptide(L)'
;CAAAAASFRSVTHVVYGAVFELPGLVAGWRDPLQIETNGRMLRNLLDPLLDAAALEHVTILQGTKAYGGHVRPMRVPARESQPRVEHPNFYWLHEDYIREQSARHGFAFTILRPQLVIGPNHGVAMNPLPVLGVYAAMRRAEGLPFSYPGGADWVWEMVDTRLVADAALWAARAPAAG
;
A
#
# COMPACT_ATOMS: atom_id res chain seq x y z
N CYS A 1 7.13 6.62 -19.14
CA CYS A 1 8.38 6.14 -18.49
C CYS A 1 9.45 5.76 -19.49
N ALA A 2 9.17 5.01 -20.58
CA ALA A 2 10.19 4.62 -21.55
C ALA A 2 11.01 5.80 -22.11
N ALA A 3 10.37 6.92 -22.44
CA ALA A 3 11.06 8.13 -22.94
C ALA A 3 12.00 8.78 -21.89
N ALA A 4 11.79 8.54 -20.61
CA ALA A 4 12.59 9.08 -19.51
C ALA A 4 13.58 8.06 -18.93
N ALA A 5 13.60 6.81 -19.40
CA ALA A 5 14.42 5.73 -18.84
C ALA A 5 15.93 6.08 -18.82
N ALA A 6 16.42 6.78 -19.85
CA ALA A 6 17.81 7.21 -19.90
C ALA A 6 18.20 8.16 -18.76
N SER A 7 17.24 8.94 -18.23
CA SER A 7 17.45 9.86 -17.10
C SER A 7 17.46 9.13 -15.75
N PHE A 8 17.04 7.87 -15.71
CA PHE A 8 16.92 7.09 -14.48
C PHE A 8 18.00 6.01 -14.31
N ARG A 9 19.08 6.08 -15.09
CA ARG A 9 20.17 5.09 -15.03
C ARG A 9 20.84 4.97 -13.67
N SER A 10 20.79 6.02 -12.85
CA SER A 10 21.33 6.03 -11.48
C SER A 10 20.35 5.57 -10.41
N VAL A 11 19.13 5.16 -10.79
CA VAL A 11 18.13 4.67 -9.83
C VAL A 11 18.51 3.25 -9.40
N THR A 12 18.74 3.08 -8.11
CA THR A 12 19.01 1.77 -7.49
C THR A 12 17.85 1.28 -6.63
N HIS A 13 17.01 2.18 -6.14
CA HIS A 13 15.91 1.87 -5.23
C HIS A 13 14.60 2.50 -5.70
N VAL A 14 13.52 1.75 -5.61
CA VAL A 14 12.18 2.22 -5.97
C VAL A 14 11.23 1.97 -4.79
N VAL A 15 10.45 2.99 -4.41
CA VAL A 15 9.30 2.84 -3.52
C VAL A 15 8.04 3.10 -4.33
N TYR A 16 7.24 2.05 -4.54
CA TYR A 16 6.03 2.10 -5.34
C TYR A 16 4.79 2.20 -4.45
N GLY A 17 4.16 3.36 -4.43
CA GLY A 17 2.93 3.64 -3.69
C GLY A 17 1.79 4.14 -4.57
N ALA A 18 1.95 4.12 -5.90
CA ALA A 18 0.91 4.62 -6.81
C ALA A 18 -0.27 3.65 -6.91
N VAL A 19 -1.47 4.22 -6.89
CA VAL A 19 -2.72 3.48 -7.08
C VAL A 19 -3.69 4.29 -7.95
N PHE A 20 -4.34 3.60 -8.88
CA PHE A 20 -5.50 4.10 -9.59
C PHE A 20 -6.75 3.55 -8.92
N GLU A 21 -7.65 4.42 -8.47
CA GLU A 21 -8.92 4.05 -7.84
C GLU A 21 -10.10 4.65 -8.60
N LEU A 22 -11.06 3.79 -8.90
CA LEU A 22 -12.37 4.19 -9.40
C LEU A 22 -13.24 4.73 -8.25
N PRO A 23 -14.23 5.57 -8.52
CA PRO A 23 -15.20 5.99 -7.51
C PRO A 23 -15.88 4.78 -6.85
N GLY A 24 -15.97 4.78 -5.52
CA GLY A 24 -16.56 3.69 -4.75
C GLY A 24 -15.55 2.67 -4.24
N LEU A 25 -15.14 2.83 -2.99
CA LEU A 25 -14.07 2.06 -2.32
C LEU A 25 -14.23 0.54 -2.39
N VAL A 26 -15.46 0.00 -2.40
CA VAL A 26 -15.70 -1.45 -2.43
C VAL A 26 -15.85 -1.96 -3.85
N ALA A 27 -16.65 -1.28 -4.67
CA ALA A 27 -16.94 -1.70 -6.03
C ALA A 27 -15.70 -1.63 -6.93
N GLY A 28 -14.95 -0.53 -6.86
CA GLY A 28 -13.73 -0.32 -7.65
C GLY A 28 -12.67 -1.40 -7.46
N TRP A 29 -12.55 -1.94 -6.26
CA TRP A 29 -11.56 -3.01 -5.96
C TRP A 29 -11.87 -4.36 -6.61
N ARG A 30 -13.08 -4.54 -7.15
CA ARG A 30 -13.49 -5.73 -7.90
C ARG A 30 -13.58 -5.45 -9.41
N ASP A 31 -13.43 -4.20 -9.80
CA ASP A 31 -13.57 -3.79 -11.19
C ASP A 31 -12.33 -4.21 -12.00
N PRO A 32 -12.51 -4.96 -13.10
CA PRO A 32 -11.41 -5.39 -13.96
C PRO A 32 -10.57 -4.21 -14.48
N LEU A 33 -11.19 -3.08 -14.80
CA LEU A 33 -10.48 -1.90 -15.28
C LEU A 33 -9.50 -1.37 -14.22
N GLN A 34 -9.92 -1.31 -12.97
CA GLN A 34 -9.04 -0.89 -11.86
C GLN A 34 -7.91 -1.89 -11.66
N ILE A 35 -8.21 -3.19 -11.68
CA ILE A 35 -7.23 -4.26 -11.48
C ILE A 35 -6.19 -4.23 -12.58
N GLU A 36 -6.60 -4.24 -13.84
CA GLU A 36 -5.70 -4.24 -14.99
C GLU A 36 -4.86 -2.96 -15.09
N THR A 37 -5.49 -1.81 -14.80
CA THR A 37 -4.79 -0.52 -14.82
C THR A 37 -3.67 -0.49 -13.80
N ASN A 38 -3.93 -0.91 -12.56
CA ASN A 38 -2.89 -0.93 -11.52
C ASN A 38 -1.77 -1.93 -11.86
N GLY A 39 -2.10 -3.11 -12.36
CA GLY A 39 -1.08 -4.05 -12.84
C GLY A 39 -0.21 -3.48 -13.96
N ARG A 40 -0.82 -2.78 -14.92
CA ARG A 40 -0.12 -2.11 -16.03
C ARG A 40 0.74 -0.93 -15.54
N MET A 41 0.27 -0.17 -14.56
CA MET A 41 1.03 0.96 -14.00
C MET A 41 2.37 0.52 -13.41
N LEU A 42 2.40 -0.56 -12.64
CA LEU A 42 3.65 -1.08 -12.08
C LEU A 42 4.61 -1.53 -13.18
N ARG A 43 4.12 -2.29 -14.18
CA ARG A 43 4.93 -2.74 -15.32
C ARG A 43 5.48 -1.57 -16.12
N ASN A 44 4.65 -0.58 -16.44
CA ASN A 44 5.07 0.61 -17.19
C ASN A 44 6.15 1.43 -16.47
N LEU A 45 6.25 1.33 -15.15
CA LEU A 45 7.33 1.94 -14.38
C LEU A 45 8.58 1.05 -14.39
N LEU A 46 8.43 -0.22 -14.05
CA LEU A 46 9.59 -1.07 -13.78
C LEU A 46 10.24 -1.63 -15.06
N ASP A 47 9.47 -2.05 -16.08
CA ASP A 47 10.07 -2.60 -17.31
C ASP A 47 11.17 -1.71 -17.89
N PRO A 48 10.94 -0.39 -18.16
CA PRO A 48 12.01 0.46 -18.67
C PRO A 48 13.12 0.76 -17.67
N LEU A 49 12.89 0.63 -16.36
CA LEU A 49 13.96 0.77 -15.36
C LEU A 49 14.83 -0.49 -15.30
N LEU A 50 14.25 -1.67 -15.42
CA LEU A 50 14.98 -2.94 -15.45
C LEU A 50 15.93 -3.01 -16.65
N ASP A 51 15.57 -2.38 -17.77
CA ASP A 51 16.43 -2.29 -18.97
C ASP A 51 17.53 -1.24 -18.84
N ALA A 52 17.31 -0.18 -18.07
CA ALA A 52 18.17 1.02 -18.08
C ALA A 52 18.98 1.24 -16.80
N ALA A 53 18.56 0.68 -15.67
CA ALA A 53 19.10 0.94 -14.33
C ALA A 53 19.57 -0.33 -13.64
N ALA A 54 20.52 -0.21 -12.71
CA ALA A 54 20.96 -1.30 -11.84
C ALA A 54 20.13 -1.29 -10.55
N LEU A 55 18.89 -1.81 -10.61
CA LEU A 55 18.04 -1.87 -9.43
C LEU A 55 18.60 -2.84 -8.39
N GLU A 56 18.64 -2.39 -7.14
CA GLU A 56 19.06 -3.15 -5.98
C GLU A 56 17.85 -3.56 -5.12
N HIS A 57 16.85 -2.68 -4.98
CA HIS A 57 15.68 -2.95 -4.16
C HIS A 57 14.41 -2.24 -4.65
N VAL A 58 13.28 -2.94 -4.54
CA VAL A 58 11.94 -2.39 -4.82
C VAL A 58 11.02 -2.61 -3.62
N THR A 59 10.50 -1.53 -3.03
CA THR A 59 9.44 -1.60 -2.02
C THR A 59 8.08 -1.34 -2.66
N ILE A 60 7.11 -2.22 -2.42
CA ILE A 60 5.71 -2.04 -2.86
C ILE A 60 4.82 -1.80 -1.63
N LEU A 61 3.99 -0.76 -1.68
CA LEU A 61 2.98 -0.50 -0.67
C LEU A 61 1.66 -1.19 -1.05
N GLN A 62 1.14 -1.96 -0.12
CA GLN A 62 -0.17 -2.63 -0.20
C GLN A 62 -0.99 -2.30 1.06
N GLY A 63 -1.90 -3.17 1.47
CA GLY A 63 -2.69 -3.01 2.70
C GLY A 63 -3.43 -4.29 3.06
N THR A 64 -4.31 -4.20 4.05
CA THR A 64 -5.07 -5.35 4.58
C THR A 64 -5.98 -6.04 3.56
N LYS A 65 -6.27 -5.41 2.43
CA LYS A 65 -6.97 -6.06 1.31
C LYS A 65 -6.18 -7.25 0.74
N ALA A 66 -4.87 -7.31 0.97
CA ALA A 66 -4.07 -8.51 0.69
C ALA A 66 -4.45 -9.72 1.57
N TYR A 67 -5.06 -9.49 2.71
CA TYR A 67 -5.59 -10.54 3.60
C TYR A 67 -7.10 -10.78 3.42
N GLY A 68 -7.72 -10.15 2.42
CA GLY A 68 -9.13 -10.30 2.11
C GLY A 68 -10.09 -9.61 3.07
N GLY A 69 -9.63 -8.64 3.88
CA GLY A 69 -10.44 -7.93 4.87
C GLY A 69 -11.67 -7.21 4.32
N HIS A 70 -11.72 -6.94 3.01
CA HIS A 70 -12.88 -6.36 2.31
C HIS A 70 -13.82 -7.40 1.71
N VAL A 71 -13.49 -8.69 1.83
CA VAL A 71 -14.30 -9.82 1.30
C VAL A 71 -14.97 -10.58 2.42
N ARG A 72 -14.22 -10.82 3.51
CA ARG A 72 -14.68 -11.56 4.68
C ARG A 72 -13.92 -11.14 5.94
N PRO A 73 -14.41 -11.42 7.14
CA PRO A 73 -13.66 -11.23 8.37
C PRO A 73 -12.29 -11.92 8.26
N MET A 74 -11.23 -11.19 8.59
CA MET A 74 -9.87 -11.71 8.56
C MET A 74 -9.40 -12.14 9.96
N ARG A 75 -8.45 -13.05 10.01
CA ARG A 75 -7.78 -13.41 11.26
C ARG A 75 -6.97 -12.23 11.79
N VAL A 76 -7.07 -11.97 13.09
CA VAL A 76 -6.25 -10.98 13.81
C VAL A 76 -5.41 -11.72 14.85
N PRO A 77 -4.10 -11.49 14.88
CA PRO A 77 -3.30 -10.74 13.90
C PRO A 77 -3.19 -11.44 12.54
N ALA A 78 -3.09 -10.67 11.48
CA ALA A 78 -2.74 -11.19 10.16
C ALA A 78 -1.30 -11.74 10.16
N ARG A 79 -1.04 -12.74 9.33
CA ARG A 79 0.29 -13.36 9.21
C ARG A 79 0.69 -13.44 7.74
N GLU A 80 1.95 -13.17 7.43
CA GLU A 80 2.50 -13.24 6.07
C GLU A 80 2.42 -14.65 5.48
N SER A 81 2.50 -15.68 6.34
CA SER A 81 2.36 -17.09 5.95
C SER A 81 0.93 -17.53 5.59
N GLN A 82 -0.07 -16.64 5.74
CA GLN A 82 -1.44 -16.97 5.32
C GLN A 82 -1.52 -17.08 3.80
N PRO A 83 -2.25 -18.09 3.28
CA PRO A 83 -2.48 -18.19 1.85
C PRO A 83 -3.28 -16.97 1.36
N ARG A 84 -3.09 -16.62 0.11
CA ARG A 84 -3.92 -15.60 -0.57
C ARG A 84 -5.39 -15.98 -0.48
N VAL A 85 -6.23 -14.98 -0.17
CA VAL A 85 -7.68 -15.15 -0.26
C VAL A 85 -8.07 -15.09 -1.73
N GLU A 86 -8.81 -16.08 -2.19
CA GLU A 86 -9.24 -16.18 -3.58
C GLU A 86 -10.30 -15.11 -3.90
N HIS A 87 -9.88 -14.05 -4.54
CA HIS A 87 -10.71 -12.96 -5.07
C HIS A 87 -9.90 -12.11 -6.06
N PRO A 88 -10.56 -11.40 -6.99
CA PRO A 88 -9.88 -10.44 -7.86
C PRO A 88 -9.19 -9.34 -7.04
N ASN A 89 -7.89 -9.13 -7.26
CA ASN A 89 -7.12 -8.11 -6.56
C ASN A 89 -5.84 -7.77 -7.34
N PHE A 90 -5.63 -6.49 -7.63
CA PHE A 90 -4.42 -6.06 -8.34
C PHE A 90 -3.13 -6.28 -7.53
N TYR A 91 -3.22 -6.42 -6.21
CA TYR A 91 -2.06 -6.78 -5.39
C TYR A 91 -1.43 -8.10 -5.84
N TRP A 92 -2.24 -9.06 -6.30
CA TRP A 92 -1.72 -10.32 -6.82
C TRP A 92 -0.91 -10.12 -8.10
N LEU A 93 -1.37 -9.23 -9.00
CA LEU A 93 -0.64 -8.88 -10.21
C LEU A 93 0.70 -8.22 -9.88
N HIS A 94 0.74 -7.36 -8.84
CA HIS A 94 1.96 -6.73 -8.37
C HIS A 94 2.92 -7.75 -7.76
N GLU A 95 2.43 -8.63 -6.88
CA GLU A 95 3.25 -9.63 -6.21
C GLU A 95 3.84 -10.66 -7.18
N ASP A 96 3.02 -11.16 -8.10
CA ASP A 96 3.48 -12.15 -9.08
C ASP A 96 4.52 -11.53 -10.01
N TYR A 97 4.26 -10.33 -10.49
CA TYR A 97 5.20 -9.58 -11.34
C TYR A 97 6.52 -9.29 -10.62
N ILE A 98 6.49 -8.74 -9.39
CA ILE A 98 7.73 -8.38 -8.69
C ILE A 98 8.58 -9.60 -8.36
N ARG A 99 7.95 -10.73 -7.97
CA ARG A 99 8.66 -11.99 -7.71
C ARG A 99 9.33 -12.53 -8.97
N GLU A 100 8.63 -12.50 -10.10
CA GLU A 100 9.19 -12.92 -11.40
C GLU A 100 10.37 -12.03 -11.79
N GLN A 101 10.22 -10.70 -11.71
CA GLN A 101 11.28 -9.78 -12.11
C GLN A 101 12.49 -9.82 -11.16
N SER A 102 12.26 -9.94 -9.86
CA SER A 102 13.33 -10.12 -8.88
C SER A 102 14.13 -11.38 -9.15
N ALA A 103 13.48 -12.50 -9.41
CA ALA A 103 14.16 -13.76 -9.76
C ALA A 103 14.97 -13.67 -11.06
N ARG A 104 14.50 -12.87 -12.03
CA ARG A 104 15.16 -12.69 -13.34
C ARG A 104 16.33 -11.71 -13.30
N HIS A 105 16.21 -10.61 -12.55
CA HIS A 105 17.14 -9.49 -12.56
C HIS A 105 18.01 -9.39 -11.30
N GLY A 106 17.70 -10.15 -10.23
CA GLY A 106 18.55 -10.26 -9.03
C GLY A 106 18.41 -9.13 -8.02
N PHE A 107 17.42 -8.25 -8.12
CA PHE A 107 17.15 -7.25 -7.11
C PHE A 107 16.30 -7.80 -5.95
N ALA A 108 16.47 -7.26 -4.76
CA ALA A 108 15.62 -7.58 -3.61
C ALA A 108 14.29 -6.81 -3.65
N PHE A 109 13.27 -7.31 -2.99
CA PHE A 109 12.02 -6.56 -2.85
C PHE A 109 11.38 -6.75 -1.47
N THR A 110 10.58 -5.77 -1.07
CA THR A 110 9.77 -5.81 0.15
C THR A 110 8.34 -5.35 -0.13
N ILE A 111 7.36 -6.04 0.46
CA ILE A 111 5.95 -5.67 0.37
C ILE A 111 5.46 -5.24 1.74
N LEU A 112 5.24 -3.94 1.92
CA LEU A 112 4.69 -3.38 3.15
C LEU A 112 3.16 -3.33 3.06
N ARG A 113 2.46 -3.77 4.10
CA ARG A 113 1.00 -3.86 4.15
C ARG A 113 0.40 -3.07 5.32
N PRO A 114 0.64 -1.75 5.41
CA PRO A 114 0.01 -0.93 6.43
C PRO A 114 -1.53 -0.92 6.25
N GLN A 115 -2.28 -0.81 7.35
CA GLN A 115 -3.74 -0.73 7.26
C GLN A 115 -4.20 0.70 7.01
N LEU A 116 -4.12 1.56 8.01
CA LEU A 116 -4.46 2.96 7.92
C LEU A 116 -3.20 3.80 8.13
N VAL A 117 -2.77 4.45 7.06
CA VAL A 117 -1.62 5.35 7.14
C VAL A 117 -2.12 6.73 7.54
N ILE A 118 -1.69 7.21 8.70
CA ILE A 118 -2.05 8.50 9.26
C ILE A 118 -0.88 9.46 9.22
N GLY A 119 -1.16 10.74 9.09
CA GLY A 119 -0.13 11.77 9.07
C GLY A 119 -0.67 13.11 8.60
N PRO A 120 0.20 14.13 8.47
CA PRO A 120 -0.16 15.48 8.05
C PRO A 120 -0.42 15.53 6.53
N ASN A 121 -1.36 14.73 6.05
CA ASN A 121 -1.71 14.63 4.63
C ASN A 121 -2.99 15.41 4.34
N HIS A 122 -3.01 16.16 3.23
CA HIS A 122 -4.18 16.86 2.75
C HIS A 122 -4.89 16.03 1.65
N GLY A 123 -6.23 16.02 1.70
CA GLY A 123 -7.05 15.42 0.64
C GLY A 123 -7.03 13.90 0.55
N VAL A 124 -6.56 13.21 1.59
CA VAL A 124 -6.53 11.73 1.62
C VAL A 124 -7.77 11.19 2.33
N ALA A 125 -8.67 10.59 1.57
CA ALA A 125 -9.95 10.08 2.08
C ALA A 125 -9.81 9.00 3.17
N MET A 126 -8.72 8.24 3.17
CA MET A 126 -8.46 7.16 4.13
C MET A 126 -7.71 7.60 5.39
N ASN A 127 -7.44 8.90 5.56
CA ASN A 127 -6.84 9.43 6.78
C ASN A 127 -7.94 9.79 7.80
N PRO A 128 -8.14 9.03 8.90
CA PRO A 128 -9.20 9.30 9.87
C PRO A 128 -8.92 10.49 10.80
N LEU A 129 -7.69 11.00 10.85
CA LEU A 129 -7.32 12.08 11.80
C LEU A 129 -8.16 13.35 11.61
N PRO A 130 -8.43 13.86 10.39
CA PRO A 130 -9.28 15.05 10.24
C PRO A 130 -10.70 14.81 10.78
N VAL A 131 -11.27 13.62 10.53
CA VAL A 131 -12.62 13.26 11.01
C VAL A 131 -12.65 13.20 12.53
N LEU A 132 -11.66 12.55 13.16
CA LEU A 132 -11.54 12.48 14.61
C LEU A 132 -11.31 13.86 15.22
N GLY A 133 -10.51 14.70 14.56
CA GLY A 133 -10.27 16.07 15.00
C GLY A 133 -11.53 16.95 15.00
N VAL A 134 -12.32 16.87 13.92
CA VAL A 134 -13.61 17.57 13.83
C VAL A 134 -14.58 17.07 14.91
N TYR A 135 -14.70 15.75 15.05
CA TYR A 135 -15.55 15.15 16.10
C TYR A 135 -15.14 15.61 17.49
N ALA A 136 -13.85 15.59 17.82
CA ALA A 136 -13.34 16.06 19.10
C ALA A 136 -13.65 17.56 19.34
N ALA A 137 -13.49 18.39 18.30
CA ALA A 137 -13.80 19.82 18.38
C ALA A 137 -15.31 20.08 18.62
N MET A 138 -16.18 19.34 17.94
CA MET A 138 -17.64 19.42 18.15
C MET A 138 -18.02 19.01 19.58
N ARG A 139 -17.51 17.88 20.04
CA ARG A 139 -17.79 17.41 21.43
C ARG A 139 -17.33 18.42 22.48
N ARG A 140 -16.14 19.02 22.27
CA ARG A 140 -15.63 20.08 23.14
C ARG A 140 -16.53 21.33 23.13
N ALA A 141 -16.99 21.77 21.98
CA ALA A 141 -17.87 22.92 21.82
C ALA A 141 -19.23 22.70 22.52
N GLU A 142 -19.73 21.47 22.55
CA GLU A 142 -20.96 21.06 23.23
C GLU A 142 -20.76 20.80 24.74
N GLY A 143 -19.55 20.91 25.27
CA GLY A 143 -19.24 20.56 26.67
C GLY A 143 -19.36 19.07 26.99
N LEU A 144 -19.28 18.21 25.97
CA LEU A 144 -19.46 16.77 26.08
C LEU A 144 -18.12 16.03 26.04
N PRO A 145 -17.98 14.87 26.69
CA PRO A 145 -16.77 14.08 26.64
C PRO A 145 -16.49 13.54 25.24
N PHE A 146 -15.20 13.37 24.87
CA PHE A 146 -14.80 12.64 23.68
C PHE A 146 -15.01 11.15 23.93
N SER A 147 -16.12 10.61 23.45
CA SER A 147 -16.51 9.22 23.63
C SER A 147 -16.61 8.51 22.30
N TYR A 148 -16.50 7.19 22.34
CA TYR A 148 -16.67 6.36 21.14
C TYR A 148 -18.07 6.59 20.53
N PRO A 149 -18.17 6.91 19.23
CA PRO A 149 -19.45 7.27 18.60
C PRO A 149 -20.44 6.11 18.44
N GLY A 150 -20.06 4.91 18.83
CA GLY A 150 -20.90 3.71 18.72
C GLY A 150 -20.61 2.88 17.46
N GLY A 151 -21.37 1.80 17.29
CA GLY A 151 -21.20 0.82 16.23
C GLY A 151 -20.65 -0.51 16.76
N ALA A 152 -20.32 -1.42 15.84
CA ALA A 152 -19.71 -2.70 16.19
C ALA A 152 -18.25 -2.54 16.64
N ASP A 153 -17.78 -3.48 17.44
CA ASP A 153 -16.37 -3.54 17.83
C ASP A 153 -15.50 -3.93 16.63
N TRP A 154 -14.49 -3.11 16.34
CA TRP A 154 -13.55 -3.31 15.26
C TRP A 154 -12.13 -3.20 15.78
N VAL A 155 -11.25 -4.00 15.22
CA VAL A 155 -9.79 -3.84 15.41
C VAL A 155 -9.29 -2.91 14.31
N TRP A 156 -8.82 -1.74 14.71
CA TRP A 156 -8.16 -0.78 13.82
C TRP A 156 -6.68 -0.72 14.14
N GLU A 157 -5.88 -0.76 13.10
CA GLU A 157 -4.45 -0.52 13.16
C GLU A 157 -4.12 0.75 12.39
N MET A 158 -3.46 1.68 13.05
CA MET A 158 -3.01 2.94 12.45
C MET A 158 -1.49 3.01 12.54
N VAL A 159 -0.87 3.51 11.49
CA VAL A 159 0.58 3.69 11.42
C VAL A 159 0.90 5.09 10.91
N ASP A 160 1.87 5.75 11.56
CA ASP A 160 2.35 7.07 11.12
C ASP A 160 3.10 6.93 9.78
N THR A 161 2.90 7.90 8.88
CA THR A 161 3.58 7.95 7.56
C THR A 161 5.09 7.89 7.68
N ARG A 162 5.66 8.47 8.73
CA ARG A 162 7.11 8.46 8.99
C ARG A 162 7.58 7.06 9.32
N LEU A 163 6.82 6.31 10.12
CA LEU A 163 7.16 4.92 10.42
C LEU A 163 7.11 4.04 9.18
N VAL A 164 6.16 4.26 8.27
CA VAL A 164 6.11 3.56 6.97
C VAL A 164 7.34 3.90 6.12
N ALA A 165 7.74 5.17 6.09
CA ALA A 165 8.93 5.61 5.36
C ALA A 165 10.21 5.02 5.96
N ASP A 166 10.34 5.02 7.30
CA ASP A 166 11.47 4.42 8.01
C ASP A 166 11.55 2.91 7.78
N ALA A 167 10.41 2.21 7.77
CA ALA A 167 10.33 0.79 7.46
C ALA A 167 10.78 0.50 6.02
N ALA A 168 10.35 1.33 5.04
CA ALA A 168 10.79 1.20 3.65
C ALA A 168 12.31 1.42 3.52
N LEU A 169 12.84 2.43 4.20
CA LEU A 169 14.28 2.72 4.22
C LEU A 169 15.09 1.60 4.89
N TRP A 170 14.59 1.07 6.00
CA TRP A 170 15.21 -0.06 6.69
C TRP A 170 15.22 -1.31 5.78
N ALA A 171 14.08 -1.64 5.17
CA ALA A 171 13.96 -2.79 4.28
C ALA A 171 14.93 -2.70 3.10
N ALA A 172 15.08 -1.51 2.52
CA ALA A 172 16.01 -1.27 1.41
C ALA A 172 17.50 -1.44 1.77
N ARG A 173 17.84 -1.38 3.08
CA ARG A 173 19.23 -1.44 3.58
C ARG A 173 19.55 -2.75 4.32
N ALA A 174 18.56 -3.50 4.73
CA ALA A 174 18.74 -4.70 5.54
C ALA A 174 18.78 -5.95 4.65
N PRO A 175 19.91 -6.68 4.58
CA PRO A 175 20.03 -7.87 3.73
C PRO A 175 19.01 -8.97 4.03
N ALA A 176 18.47 -8.98 5.26
CA ALA A 176 17.49 -9.98 5.73
C ALA A 176 16.02 -9.58 5.48
N ALA A 177 15.78 -8.42 4.86
CA ALA A 177 14.41 -7.90 4.63
C ALA A 177 13.88 -8.20 3.22
N GLY A 178 14.63 -8.95 2.41
CA GLY A 178 14.28 -9.36 1.05
C GLY A 178 13.96 -10.83 0.92
#